data_dc467e674f78c334deff8e1bd07cabb4
#
_entry.id   dc467e674f78c334deff8e1bd07cabb4
#
_cell.length_a   1.000
_cell.length_b   1.000
_cell.length_c   1.000
_cell.angle_alpha   90.00
_cell.angle_beta   90.00
_cell.angle_gamma   90.00
#
_symmetry.space_group_name_H-M   'P 1'
#
loop_
_entity.id
_entity.type
_entity.pdbx_description
1 polymer ?
#
loop_
_entity_poly.entity_id
_entity_poly.type
_entity_poly.pdbx_seq_one_letter_code
_entity_poly.pdbx_strand_id
1 'polypeptide(L)'
;IKLKDIREDHDISQKEMANILGVTRSAYSLWELGINIIPLKPLVTYANYFNYSIDYVLGLTNDRRKNNITPVLDLKVLGNNIKNLRIKNELSQENLANILGVTQACIVRYEKGLVCISTSNLYKLSKEFKVSINYLCGKEN
;
A
#
# COMPACT_ATOMS: atom_id res chain seq x y z
N ILE A 1 1.34 11.51 4.10
CA ILE A 1 2.31 10.43 4.13
C ILE A 1 3.53 10.83 4.97
N LYS A 2 4.06 9.91 5.74
CA LYS A 2 5.06 10.20 6.78
C LYS A 2 6.47 9.72 6.45
N LEU A 3 6.81 9.56 5.17
CA LEU A 3 8.11 8.97 4.77
C LEU A 3 9.31 9.73 5.36
N LYS A 4 9.32 11.04 5.19
CA LYS A 4 10.43 11.87 5.66
C LYS A 4 10.53 11.87 7.18
N ASP A 5 9.40 12.05 7.86
CA ASP A 5 9.37 12.17 9.31
C ASP A 5 9.87 10.88 9.97
N ILE A 6 9.38 9.72 9.52
CA ILE A 6 9.80 8.43 10.07
C ILE A 6 11.29 8.21 9.81
N ARG A 7 11.75 8.48 8.58
CA ARG A 7 13.16 8.31 8.22
C ARG A 7 14.07 9.17 9.10
N GLU A 8 13.74 10.44 9.25
CA GLU A 8 14.52 11.38 10.05
C GLU A 8 14.52 11.01 11.53
N ASP A 9 13.39 10.54 12.05
CA ASP A 9 13.30 10.08 13.45
C ASP A 9 14.23 8.91 13.75
N HIS A 10 14.62 8.14 12.72
CA HIS A 10 15.53 7.01 12.86
C HIS A 10 16.95 7.33 12.38
N ASP A 11 17.25 8.60 12.13
CA ASP A 11 18.59 9.07 11.72
C ASP A 11 19.11 8.37 10.45
N ILE A 12 18.23 8.10 9.50
CA ILE A 12 18.55 7.45 8.23
C ILE A 12 18.59 8.50 7.11
N SER A 13 19.64 8.51 6.31
CA SER A 13 19.73 9.41 5.14
C SER A 13 18.83 8.93 4.00
N GLN A 14 18.51 9.83 3.06
CA GLN A 14 17.76 9.44 1.86
C GLN A 14 18.50 8.36 1.06
N LYS A 15 19.82 8.47 0.98
CA LYS A 15 20.64 7.49 0.27
C LYS A 15 20.54 6.10 0.91
N GLU A 16 20.65 6.05 2.23
CA GLU A 16 20.51 4.79 2.97
C GLU A 16 19.10 4.20 2.80
N MET A 17 18.07 5.03 2.90
CA MET A 17 16.70 4.58 2.74
C MET A 17 16.45 4.04 1.33
N ALA A 18 16.94 4.72 0.31
CA ALA A 18 16.85 4.26 -1.07
C ALA A 18 17.53 2.90 -1.24
N ASN A 19 18.70 2.70 -0.64
CA ASN A 19 19.41 1.42 -0.67
C ASN A 19 18.59 0.32 -0.01
N ILE A 20 17.99 0.59 1.14
CA ILE A 20 17.12 -0.37 1.86
C ILE A 20 15.96 -0.79 0.96
N LEU A 21 15.37 0.16 0.23
CA LEU A 21 14.22 -0.10 -0.64
C LEU A 21 14.61 -0.65 -2.02
N GLY A 22 15.90 -0.67 -2.34
CA GLY A 22 16.38 -1.14 -3.66
C GLY A 22 16.03 -0.19 -4.79
N VAL A 23 15.99 1.11 -4.53
CA VAL A 23 15.65 2.14 -5.52
C VAL A 23 16.74 3.21 -5.55
N THR A 24 16.66 4.09 -6.56
CA THR A 24 17.61 5.22 -6.63
C THR A 24 17.23 6.30 -5.60
N ARG A 25 18.22 7.06 -5.15
CA ARG A 25 17.96 8.20 -4.27
C ARG A 25 17.01 9.21 -4.94
N SER A 26 17.19 9.42 -6.25
CA SER A 26 16.34 10.35 -7.02
C SER A 26 14.87 9.93 -6.97
N ALA A 27 14.58 8.64 -7.20
CA ALA A 27 13.22 8.12 -7.12
C ALA A 27 12.64 8.29 -5.71
N TYR A 28 13.40 7.91 -4.69
CA TYR A 28 12.97 8.03 -3.30
C TYR A 28 12.68 9.49 -2.92
N SER A 29 13.56 10.40 -3.30
CA SER A 29 13.41 11.83 -3.03
C SER A 29 12.09 12.38 -3.57
N LEU A 30 11.68 11.96 -4.77
CA LEU A 30 10.42 12.39 -5.37
C LEU A 30 9.20 11.92 -4.58
N TRP A 31 9.31 10.77 -3.92
CA TRP A 31 8.25 10.27 -3.04
C TRP A 31 8.12 11.13 -1.78
N GLU A 32 9.22 11.54 -1.16
CA GLU A 32 9.16 12.44 0.01
C GLU A 32 8.61 13.81 -0.35
N LEU A 33 8.91 14.31 -1.55
CA LEU A 33 8.42 15.58 -2.03
C LEU A 33 6.94 15.55 -2.45
N GLY A 34 6.36 14.37 -2.59
CA GLY A 34 4.97 14.22 -3.04
C GLY A 34 4.79 14.43 -4.54
N ILE A 35 5.88 14.50 -5.29
CA ILE A 35 5.82 14.63 -6.76
C ILE A 35 5.36 13.32 -7.38
N ASN A 36 5.89 12.21 -6.90
CA ASN A 36 5.45 10.86 -7.28
C ASN A 36 4.96 10.13 -6.04
N ILE A 37 4.00 9.23 -6.23
CA ILE A 37 3.47 8.40 -5.15
C ILE A 37 4.28 7.11 -5.09
N ILE A 38 4.75 6.77 -3.89
CA ILE A 38 5.50 5.54 -3.67
C ILE A 38 4.68 4.32 -4.10
N PRO A 39 5.22 3.45 -4.95
CA PRO A 39 4.53 2.20 -5.32
C PRO A 39 4.33 1.30 -4.11
N LEU A 40 3.35 0.41 -4.20
CA LEU A 40 2.97 -0.43 -3.06
C LEU A 40 4.11 -1.32 -2.58
N LYS A 41 4.86 -1.92 -3.50
CA LYS A 41 5.94 -2.85 -3.11
C LYS A 41 7.01 -2.19 -2.24
N PRO A 42 7.64 -1.07 -2.64
CA PRO A 42 8.58 -0.38 -1.75
C PRO A 42 7.91 0.20 -0.50
N LEU A 43 6.64 0.57 -0.57
CA LEU A 43 5.91 1.03 0.62
C LEU A 43 5.79 -0.09 1.66
N VAL A 44 5.48 -1.30 1.23
CA VAL A 44 5.40 -2.46 2.13
C VAL A 44 6.77 -2.74 2.74
N THR A 45 7.85 -2.68 1.94
CA THR A 45 9.22 -2.86 2.43
C THR A 45 9.56 -1.78 3.46
N TYR A 46 9.21 -0.54 3.20
CA TYR A 46 9.42 0.58 4.11
C TYR A 46 8.72 0.36 5.46
N ALA A 47 7.43 0.04 5.41
CA ALA A 47 6.64 -0.20 6.62
C ALA A 47 7.20 -1.37 7.44
N ASN A 48 7.58 -2.46 6.77
CA ASN A 48 8.15 -3.63 7.42
C ASN A 48 9.52 -3.34 8.04
N TYR A 49 10.33 -2.52 7.40
CA TYR A 49 11.65 -2.15 7.91
C TYR A 49 11.53 -1.48 9.28
N PHE A 50 10.57 -0.56 9.44
CA PHE A 50 10.32 0.13 10.70
C PHE A 50 9.35 -0.60 11.61
N ASN A 51 8.77 -1.68 11.13
CA ASN A 51 7.75 -2.45 11.86
C ASN A 51 6.51 -1.60 12.20
N TYR A 52 6.13 -0.72 11.30
CA TYR A 52 4.91 0.08 11.39
C TYR A 52 3.85 -0.45 10.44
N SER A 53 2.58 -0.11 10.69
CA SER A 53 1.51 -0.42 9.75
C SER A 53 1.64 0.46 8.50
N ILE A 54 1.19 -0.06 7.36
CA ILE A 54 1.13 0.71 6.12
C ILE A 54 0.20 1.91 6.30
N ASP A 55 -0.90 1.71 7.02
CA ASP A 55 -1.88 2.77 7.30
C ASP A 55 -1.25 3.92 8.07
N TYR A 56 -0.37 3.63 9.04
CA TYR A 56 0.36 4.66 9.77
C TYR A 56 1.30 5.44 8.85
N VAL A 57 2.05 4.75 8.02
CA VAL A 57 2.99 5.39 7.08
C VAL A 57 2.25 6.32 6.12
N LEU A 58 1.08 5.92 5.66
CA LEU A 58 0.24 6.73 4.76
C LEU A 58 -0.53 7.84 5.48
N GLY A 59 -0.49 7.89 6.79
CA GLY A 59 -1.20 8.91 7.56
C GLY A 59 -2.69 8.65 7.74
N LEU A 60 -3.14 7.42 7.50
CA LEU A 60 -4.54 7.03 7.68
C LEU A 60 -4.91 6.80 9.14
N THR A 61 -3.93 6.59 9.98
CA THR A 61 -4.11 6.37 11.41
C THR A 61 -2.90 6.90 12.17
N ASN A 62 -3.09 7.22 13.45
CA ASN A 62 -2.00 7.57 14.36
C ASN A 62 -1.47 6.34 15.11
N ASP A 63 -2.08 5.18 14.90
CA ASP A 63 -1.69 3.94 15.54
C ASP A 63 -0.49 3.33 14.81
N ARG A 64 0.67 3.28 15.48
CA ARG A 64 1.91 2.69 14.96
C ARG A 64 1.88 1.17 14.94
N ARG A 65 0.72 0.56 15.07
CA ARG A 65 0.57 -0.89 15.20
C ARG A 65 1.68 -1.67 14.49
N LYS A 66 2.42 -2.44 15.27
CA LYS A 66 3.53 -3.24 14.74
C LYS A 66 3.00 -4.34 13.83
N ASN A 67 3.73 -4.57 12.78
CA ASN A 67 3.39 -5.59 11.81
C ASN A 67 4.11 -6.89 12.18
N ASN A 68 3.36 -7.86 12.68
CA ASN A 68 3.92 -9.15 13.09
C ASN A 68 3.83 -10.22 12.00
N ILE A 69 3.50 -9.83 10.78
CA ILE A 69 3.18 -10.76 9.71
C ILE A 69 4.27 -10.70 8.64
N THR A 70 4.17 -11.61 7.71
CA THR A 70 5.08 -11.77 6.57
C THR A 70 5.53 -10.44 5.98
N PRO A 71 6.84 -10.20 5.85
CA PRO A 71 7.37 -8.95 5.30
C PRO A 71 7.20 -8.85 3.77
N VAL A 72 6.75 -9.91 3.12
CA VAL A 72 6.63 -9.96 1.65
C VAL A 72 5.20 -9.68 1.23
N LEU A 73 5.04 -8.80 0.23
CA LEU A 73 3.74 -8.53 -0.38
C LEU A 73 3.33 -9.72 -1.25
N ASP A 74 2.17 -10.32 -0.94
CA ASP A 74 1.60 -11.42 -1.71
C ASP A 74 0.41 -10.91 -2.53
N LEU A 75 0.57 -10.84 -3.84
CA LEU A 75 -0.44 -10.30 -4.74
C LEU A 75 -1.70 -11.16 -4.79
N LYS A 76 -1.60 -12.46 -4.56
CA LYS A 76 -2.78 -13.34 -4.52
C LYS A 76 -3.60 -13.10 -3.28
N VAL A 77 -2.96 -12.92 -2.13
CA VAL A 77 -3.65 -12.57 -0.89
C VAL A 77 -4.31 -11.21 -1.02
N LEU A 78 -3.58 -10.21 -1.51
CA LEU A 78 -4.13 -8.86 -1.74
C LEU A 78 -5.31 -8.91 -2.71
N GLY A 79 -5.17 -9.60 -3.84
CA GLY A 79 -6.22 -9.73 -4.84
C GLY A 79 -7.48 -10.41 -4.30
N ASN A 80 -7.29 -11.47 -3.51
CA ASN A 80 -8.41 -12.16 -2.88
C ASN A 80 -9.12 -11.28 -1.86
N ASN A 81 -8.37 -10.50 -1.09
CA ASN A 81 -8.95 -9.56 -0.12
C ASN A 81 -9.73 -8.44 -0.82
N ILE A 82 -9.24 -7.94 -1.95
CA ILE A 82 -9.96 -6.96 -2.78
C ILE A 82 -11.27 -7.56 -3.28
N LYS A 83 -11.22 -8.79 -3.79
CA LYS A 83 -12.42 -9.51 -4.26
C LYS A 83 -13.43 -9.68 -3.14
N ASN A 84 -13.00 -10.12 -1.97
CA ASN A 84 -13.89 -10.30 -0.82
C ASN A 84 -14.51 -8.99 -0.38
N LEU A 85 -13.74 -7.90 -0.37
CA LEU A 85 -14.24 -6.57 -0.06
C LEU A 85 -15.33 -6.15 -1.06
N ARG A 86 -15.09 -6.38 -2.34
CA ARG A 86 -16.06 -6.08 -3.40
C ARG A 86 -17.36 -6.85 -3.20
N ILE A 87 -17.25 -8.15 -3.00
CA ILE A 87 -18.43 -9.03 -2.81
C ILE A 87 -19.20 -8.64 -1.56
N LYS A 88 -18.50 -8.35 -0.45
CA LYS A 88 -19.12 -7.93 0.80
C LYS A 88 -19.94 -6.65 0.62
N ASN A 89 -19.51 -5.76 -0.25
CA ASN A 89 -20.20 -4.50 -0.55
C ASN A 89 -21.18 -4.61 -1.73
N GLU A 90 -21.44 -5.83 -2.19
CA GLU A 90 -22.41 -6.11 -3.26
C GLU A 90 -22.10 -5.37 -4.56
N LEU A 91 -20.79 -5.26 -4.88
CA LEU A 91 -20.34 -4.57 -6.09
C LEU A 91 -19.94 -5.57 -7.17
N SER A 92 -20.27 -5.24 -8.43
CA SER A 92 -19.72 -5.94 -9.56
C SER A 92 -18.27 -5.48 -9.80
N GLN A 93 -17.52 -6.23 -10.60
CA GLN A 93 -16.19 -5.80 -11.03
C GLN A 93 -16.25 -4.47 -11.79
N GLU A 94 -17.27 -4.28 -12.61
CA GLU A 94 -17.48 -3.04 -13.35
C GLU A 94 -17.73 -1.85 -12.40
N ASN A 95 -18.56 -2.04 -11.38
CA ASN A 95 -18.81 -1.00 -10.38
C ASN A 95 -17.52 -0.60 -9.65
N LEU A 96 -16.73 -1.58 -9.23
CA LEU A 96 -15.47 -1.29 -8.56
C LEU A 96 -14.48 -0.59 -9.51
N ALA A 97 -14.44 -0.99 -10.76
CA ALA A 97 -13.61 -0.35 -11.78
C ALA A 97 -13.97 1.14 -11.90
N ASN A 98 -15.25 1.45 -11.94
CA ASN A 98 -15.71 2.85 -12.02
C ASN A 98 -15.30 3.65 -10.79
N ILE A 99 -15.41 3.07 -9.60
CA ILE A 99 -14.99 3.73 -8.35
C ILE A 99 -13.49 4.06 -8.39
N LEU A 100 -12.67 3.14 -8.88
CA LEU A 100 -11.21 3.31 -8.91
C LEU A 100 -10.70 4.02 -10.15
N GLY A 101 -11.55 4.26 -11.15
CA GLY A 101 -11.14 4.89 -12.39
C GLY A 101 -10.25 4.00 -13.26
N VAL A 102 -10.48 2.70 -13.24
CA VAL A 102 -9.75 1.70 -14.03
C VAL A 102 -10.73 0.88 -14.89
N THR A 103 -10.22 0.02 -15.75
CA THR A 103 -11.06 -0.87 -16.54
C THR A 103 -11.50 -2.09 -15.73
N GLN A 104 -12.59 -2.73 -16.14
CA GLN A 104 -13.01 -4.00 -15.53
C GLN A 104 -11.92 -5.07 -15.66
N ALA A 105 -11.24 -5.12 -16.81
CA ALA A 105 -10.12 -6.04 -17.02
C ALA A 105 -9.02 -5.84 -15.97
N CYS A 106 -8.77 -4.60 -15.58
CA CYS A 106 -7.80 -4.28 -14.53
C CYS A 106 -8.23 -4.88 -13.19
N ILE A 107 -9.50 -4.76 -12.81
CA ILE A 107 -10.03 -5.37 -11.58
C ILE A 107 -9.87 -6.89 -11.61
N VAL A 108 -10.17 -7.51 -12.75
CA VAL A 108 -9.97 -8.97 -12.91
C VAL A 108 -8.52 -9.35 -12.60
N ARG A 109 -7.57 -8.59 -13.12
CA ARG A 109 -6.14 -8.86 -12.90
C ARG A 109 -5.73 -8.64 -11.45
N TYR A 110 -6.25 -7.61 -10.80
CA TYR A 110 -6.01 -7.39 -9.37
C TYR A 110 -6.49 -8.59 -8.56
N GLU A 111 -7.73 -9.02 -8.81
CA GLU A 111 -8.35 -10.10 -8.03
C GLU A 111 -7.67 -11.46 -8.25
N LYS A 112 -7.06 -11.65 -9.41
CA LYS A 112 -6.29 -12.88 -9.70
C LYS A 112 -4.84 -12.81 -9.23
N GLY A 113 -4.40 -11.67 -8.72
CA GLY A 113 -3.02 -11.48 -8.28
C GLY A 113 -2.01 -11.41 -9.43
N LEU A 114 -2.47 -11.00 -10.63
CA LEU A 114 -1.61 -10.91 -11.81
C LEU A 114 -0.87 -9.58 -11.92
N VAL A 115 -1.44 -8.52 -11.37
CA VAL A 115 -0.81 -7.20 -11.31
C VAL A 115 -1.05 -6.59 -9.94
N CYS A 116 -0.17 -5.68 -9.54
CA CYS A 116 -0.27 -4.99 -8.27
C CYS A 116 -1.11 -3.72 -8.42
N ILE A 117 -2.10 -3.55 -7.54
CA ILE A 117 -2.86 -2.31 -7.46
C ILE A 117 -1.92 -1.16 -7.04
N SER A 118 -2.16 0.05 -7.57
CA SER A 118 -1.40 1.23 -7.17
C SER A 118 -1.70 1.61 -5.72
N THR A 119 -0.74 2.26 -5.08
CA THR A 119 -0.93 2.80 -3.73
C THR A 119 -2.12 3.77 -3.69
N SER A 120 -2.27 4.62 -4.71
CA SER A 120 -3.39 5.56 -4.81
C SER A 120 -4.73 4.87 -4.82
N ASN A 121 -4.88 3.81 -5.60
CA ASN A 121 -6.13 3.07 -5.70
C ASN A 121 -6.42 2.28 -4.43
N LEU A 122 -5.38 1.73 -3.81
CA LEU A 122 -5.53 1.05 -2.53
C LEU A 122 -5.95 2.03 -1.42
N TYR A 123 -5.39 3.23 -1.44
CA TYR A 123 -5.79 4.33 -0.55
C TYR A 123 -7.28 4.67 -0.75
N LYS A 124 -7.74 4.76 -2.01
CA LYS A 124 -9.16 5.00 -2.31
C LYS A 124 -10.05 3.90 -1.74
N LEU A 125 -9.67 2.64 -1.89
CA LEU A 125 -10.43 1.52 -1.32
C LEU A 125 -10.54 1.65 0.19
N SER A 126 -9.43 1.95 0.85
CA SER A 126 -9.40 2.12 2.30
C SER A 126 -10.35 3.22 2.76
N LYS A 127 -10.31 4.37 2.11
CA LYS A 127 -11.17 5.51 2.45
C LYS A 127 -12.63 5.25 2.15
N GLU A 128 -12.92 4.71 0.97
CA GLU A 128 -14.30 4.49 0.51
C GLU A 128 -15.02 3.44 1.36
N PHE A 129 -14.34 2.34 1.65
CA PHE A 129 -14.95 1.20 2.35
C PHE A 129 -14.55 1.10 3.82
N LYS A 130 -13.78 2.05 4.32
CA LYS A 130 -13.32 2.11 5.73
C LYS A 130 -12.66 0.81 6.15
N VAL A 131 -11.74 0.32 5.32
CA VAL A 131 -10.98 -0.89 5.57
C VAL A 131 -9.49 -0.56 5.65
N SER A 132 -8.77 -1.26 6.51
CA SER A 132 -7.32 -1.07 6.67
C SER A 132 -6.56 -1.58 5.45
N ILE A 133 -5.60 -0.79 4.98
CA ILE A 133 -4.68 -1.22 3.92
C ILE A 133 -3.83 -2.39 4.42
N ASN A 134 -3.41 -2.35 5.68
CA ASN A 134 -2.66 -3.45 6.29
C ASN A 134 -3.43 -4.77 6.20
N TYR A 135 -4.72 -4.73 6.50
CA TYR A 135 -5.60 -5.90 6.38
C TYR A 135 -5.67 -6.39 4.93
N LEU A 136 -5.89 -5.49 3.97
CA LEU A 136 -5.97 -5.86 2.55
C LEU A 136 -4.69 -6.53 2.07
N CYS A 137 -3.54 -6.11 2.57
CA CYS A 137 -2.24 -6.71 2.25
C CYS A 137 -1.95 -7.99 3.05
N GLY A 138 -2.87 -8.43 3.91
CA GLY A 138 -2.69 -9.64 4.71
C GLY A 138 -1.79 -9.46 5.92
N LYS A 139 -1.64 -8.22 6.42
CA LYS A 139 -0.70 -7.91 7.51
C LYS A 139 -1.36 -7.72 8.88
N GLU A 140 -2.65 -7.87 8.96
CA GLU A 140 -3.39 -7.88 10.23
C GLU A 140 -3.92 -9.27 10.50
N ASN A 141 -3.96 -9.62 11.77
CA ASN A 141 -4.61 -10.85 12.23
C ASN A 141 -6.12 -10.67 12.35
#